data_4e41a7e26607fc2da7cfc1eeb91f0ec7
#
_entry.id   4e41a7e26607fc2da7cfc1eeb91f0ec7
#
_cell.length_a   1.000
_cell.length_b   1.000
_cell.length_c   1.000
_cell.angle_alpha   90.00
_cell.angle_beta   90.00
_cell.angle_gamma   90.00
#
_symmetry.space_group_name_H-M   'P 1'
#
loop_
_entity.id
_entity.type
_entity.pdbx_description
1 polymer ?
#
loop_
_entity_poly.entity_id
_entity_poly.type
_entity_poly.pdbx_seq_one_letter_code
_entity_poly.pdbx_strand_id
1 'polypeptide(L)'
;LSKPSLFISNHRDIVLDPALVNYALFDIGAKTVEIAVGDNLLTKEWISDLMRINKSFIVKRSEKTKRAMLTASKNLSAYIHHALTDKQQPIWIAQKEGRAKDGIDKTNSALISMLLLNKPKPMAIKDYLDELNIVPVSIAYQYDPCDQDKAKELATIETEGKYEKSEHEDINSITKGLMGYKGKIH
;
A
#
# COMPACT_ATOMS: atom_id res chain seq x y z
N LEU A 1 -5.28 20.25 -4.10
CA LEU A 1 -6.29 19.17 -4.29
C LEU A 1 -7.61 19.68 -3.72
N SER A 2 -8.63 19.81 -4.58
CA SER A 2 -9.94 20.38 -4.18
C SER A 2 -10.79 19.39 -3.36
N LYS A 3 -10.53 18.10 -3.46
CA LYS A 3 -11.22 17.04 -2.71
C LYS A 3 -10.26 15.90 -2.36
N PRO A 4 -10.56 15.09 -1.32
CA PRO A 4 -9.77 13.94 -0.95
C PRO A 4 -9.63 12.96 -2.11
N SER A 5 -8.50 12.28 -2.18
CA SER A 5 -8.17 11.36 -3.26
C SER A 5 -7.70 10.02 -2.72
N LEU A 6 -8.01 8.96 -3.47
CA LEU A 6 -7.40 7.65 -3.28
C LEU A 6 -6.14 7.56 -4.15
N PHE A 7 -4.98 7.68 -3.53
CA PHE A 7 -3.69 7.51 -4.20
C PHE A 7 -3.37 6.02 -4.30
N ILE A 8 -3.23 5.53 -5.52
CA ILE A 8 -2.83 4.14 -5.80
C ILE A 8 -1.46 4.17 -6.46
N SER A 9 -0.44 3.63 -5.80
CA SER A 9 0.92 3.63 -6.34
C SER A 9 1.46 2.23 -6.59
N ASN A 10 2.49 2.15 -7.45
CA ASN A 10 3.39 1.01 -7.40
C ASN A 10 4.02 0.90 -6.01
N HIS A 11 4.59 -0.27 -5.69
CA HIS A 11 5.14 -0.54 -4.37
C HIS A 11 6.55 -1.09 -4.48
N ARG A 12 7.54 -0.25 -4.14
CA ARG A 12 8.97 -0.53 -4.21
C ARG A 12 9.61 -0.67 -2.84
N ASP A 13 9.19 0.20 -1.89
CA ASP A 13 9.72 0.25 -0.54
C ASP A 13 8.58 0.20 0.48
N ILE A 14 8.82 -0.45 1.64
CA ILE A 14 7.76 -0.69 2.64
C ILE A 14 7.28 0.63 3.26
N VAL A 15 8.20 1.53 3.55
CA VAL A 15 7.93 2.77 4.32
C VAL A 15 8.04 4.00 3.44
N LEU A 16 9.03 4.03 2.53
CA LEU A 16 9.32 5.24 1.76
C LEU A 16 8.24 5.59 0.74
N ASP A 17 7.61 4.61 0.10
CA ASP A 17 6.59 4.93 -0.90
C ASP A 17 5.46 5.79 -0.32
N PRO A 18 4.77 5.40 0.75
CA PRO A 18 3.77 6.25 1.37
C PRO A 18 4.36 7.51 2.02
N ALA A 19 5.60 7.45 2.55
CA ALA A 19 6.26 8.60 3.13
C ALA A 19 6.56 9.69 2.10
N LEU A 20 6.97 9.32 0.89
CA LEU A 20 7.22 10.25 -0.22
C LEU A 20 5.93 10.90 -0.72
N VAL A 21 4.84 10.13 -0.79
CA VAL A 21 3.52 10.70 -1.11
C VAL A 21 3.10 11.70 -0.03
N ASN A 22 3.28 11.37 1.24
CA ASN A 22 2.99 12.28 2.35
C ASN A 22 3.88 13.52 2.32
N TYR A 23 5.17 13.37 2.01
CA TYR A 23 6.09 14.49 1.88
C TYR A 23 5.66 15.43 0.75
N ALA A 24 5.35 14.90 -0.43
CA ALA A 24 4.90 15.71 -1.56
C ALA A 24 3.58 16.45 -1.27
N LEU A 25 2.64 15.81 -0.57
CA LEU A 25 1.40 16.44 -0.16
C LEU A 25 1.64 17.55 0.89
N PHE A 26 2.51 17.29 1.86
CA PHE A 26 2.88 18.26 2.88
C PHE A 26 3.55 19.50 2.27
N ASP A 27 4.47 19.29 1.32
CA ASP A 27 5.22 20.37 0.66
C ASP A 27 4.30 21.36 -0.09
N ILE A 28 3.19 20.87 -0.64
CA ILE A 28 2.18 21.73 -1.29
C ILE A 28 1.06 22.20 -0.34
N GLY A 29 1.20 22.00 0.97
CA GLY A 29 0.20 22.40 1.97
C GLY A 29 -1.10 21.57 1.94
N ALA A 30 -1.09 20.38 1.34
CA ALA A 30 -2.25 19.49 1.30
C ALA A 30 -2.31 18.56 2.53
N LYS A 31 -3.49 17.97 2.77
CA LYS A 31 -3.64 16.94 3.82
C LYS A 31 -2.83 15.69 3.47
N THR A 32 -2.05 15.18 4.43
CA THR A 32 -1.37 13.89 4.33
C THR A 32 -2.35 12.73 4.32
N VAL A 33 -1.98 11.62 3.67
CA VAL A 33 -2.84 10.44 3.51
C VAL A 33 -2.91 9.59 4.79
N GLU A 34 -4.01 8.83 4.93
CA GLU A 34 -4.03 7.60 5.73
C GLU A 34 -3.43 6.45 4.91
N ILE A 35 -2.61 5.62 5.55
CA ILE A 35 -1.80 4.60 4.87
C ILE A 35 -2.37 3.22 5.13
N ALA A 36 -2.67 2.47 4.05
CA ALA A 36 -3.08 1.07 4.14
C ALA A 36 -1.89 0.15 4.46
N VAL A 37 -1.89 -0.49 5.62
CA VAL A 37 -0.81 -1.36 6.09
C VAL A 37 -1.32 -2.76 6.38
N GLY A 38 -0.63 -3.79 5.87
CA GLY A 38 -0.98 -5.18 6.15
C GLY A 38 -0.73 -5.56 7.60
N ASP A 39 -1.61 -6.38 8.18
CA ASP A 39 -1.50 -6.88 9.56
C ASP A 39 -0.24 -7.73 9.81
N ASN A 40 0.38 -8.27 8.77
CA ASN A 40 1.65 -8.98 8.83
C ASN A 40 2.86 -8.12 9.27
N LEU A 41 2.76 -6.79 9.17
CA LEU A 41 3.82 -5.88 9.62
C LEU A 41 3.73 -5.54 11.11
N LEU A 42 2.61 -5.86 11.78
CA LEU A 42 2.36 -5.53 13.18
C LEU A 42 2.95 -6.58 14.15
N THR A 43 4.16 -7.03 13.89
CA THR A 43 4.82 -8.10 14.67
C THR A 43 5.39 -7.64 16.00
N LYS A 44 5.63 -6.34 16.18
CA LYS A 44 6.19 -5.74 17.41
C LYS A 44 5.38 -4.50 17.79
N GLU A 45 5.24 -4.27 19.10
CA GLU A 45 4.43 -3.18 19.65
C GLU A 45 4.89 -1.80 19.14
N TRP A 46 6.18 -1.53 19.15
CA TRP A 46 6.72 -0.26 18.66
C TRP A 46 6.44 0.00 17.16
N ILE A 47 6.36 -1.07 16.34
CA ILE A 47 5.99 -0.95 14.91
C ILE A 47 4.51 -0.54 14.83
N SER A 48 3.65 -1.17 15.63
CA SER A 48 2.23 -0.81 15.69
C SER A 48 2.04 0.66 16.09
N ASP A 49 2.83 1.15 17.06
CA ASP A 49 2.76 2.54 17.50
C ASP A 49 3.26 3.50 16.41
N LEU A 50 4.37 3.16 15.75
CA LEU A 50 4.89 3.94 14.61
C LEU A 50 3.84 4.04 13.50
N MET A 51 3.16 2.93 13.17
CA MET A 51 2.11 2.92 12.15
C MET A 51 0.91 3.79 12.56
N ARG A 52 0.48 3.74 13.83
CA ARG A 52 -0.61 4.59 14.35
C ARG A 52 -0.26 6.07 14.28
N ILE A 53 0.96 6.47 14.66
CA ILE A 53 1.43 7.86 14.58
C ILE A 53 1.40 8.35 13.12
N ASN A 54 1.70 7.48 12.16
CA ASN A 54 1.67 7.79 10.73
C ASN A 54 0.28 7.63 10.09
N LYS A 55 -0.81 7.71 10.86
CA LYS A 55 -2.19 7.60 10.37
C LYS A 55 -2.44 6.30 9.58
N SER A 56 -1.80 5.20 9.95
CA SER A 56 -2.03 3.94 9.24
C SER A 56 -3.30 3.24 9.71
N PHE A 57 -3.98 2.59 8.78
CA PHE A 57 -5.08 1.66 9.07
C PHE A 57 -4.74 0.25 8.59
N ILE A 58 -5.31 -0.75 9.26
CA ILE A 58 -4.91 -2.14 9.09
C ILE A 58 -5.74 -2.81 7.98
N VAL A 59 -5.03 -3.42 7.04
CA VAL A 59 -5.57 -4.33 6.04
C VAL A 59 -5.42 -5.76 6.54
N LYS A 60 -6.52 -6.42 6.87
CA LYS A 60 -6.52 -7.82 7.32
C LYS A 60 -6.21 -8.75 6.16
N ARG A 61 -5.05 -9.40 6.21
CA ARG A 61 -4.55 -10.37 5.22
C ARG A 61 -4.44 -11.78 5.78
N SER A 62 -4.38 -11.91 7.11
CA SER A 62 -4.19 -13.18 7.83
C SER A 62 -5.45 -14.06 7.90
N GLU A 63 -6.57 -13.62 7.33
CA GLU A 63 -7.83 -14.37 7.34
C GLU A 63 -7.73 -15.67 6.54
N LYS A 64 -8.08 -16.80 7.19
CA LYS A 64 -7.88 -18.14 6.60
C LYS A 64 -9.06 -18.65 5.78
N THR A 65 -10.26 -18.11 5.99
CA THR A 65 -11.46 -18.58 5.30
C THR A 65 -11.92 -17.61 4.23
N LYS A 66 -12.44 -18.10 3.11
CA LYS A 66 -12.99 -17.28 2.01
C LYS A 66 -14.06 -16.30 2.52
N ARG A 67 -14.88 -16.72 3.48
CA ARG A 67 -15.93 -15.87 4.06
C ARG A 67 -15.34 -14.72 4.87
N ALA A 68 -14.34 -14.99 5.72
CA ALA A 68 -13.65 -13.97 6.50
C ALA A 68 -12.87 -13.00 5.60
N MET A 69 -12.18 -13.50 4.58
CA MET A 69 -11.50 -12.67 3.57
C MET A 69 -12.47 -11.73 2.86
N LEU A 70 -13.64 -12.23 2.43
CA LEU A 70 -14.66 -11.39 1.79
C LEU A 70 -15.20 -10.32 2.75
N THR A 71 -15.43 -10.69 4.02
CA THR A 71 -15.89 -9.73 5.05
C THR A 71 -14.83 -8.65 5.31
N ALA A 72 -13.55 -9.03 5.45
CA ALA A 72 -12.44 -8.11 5.61
C ALA A 72 -12.33 -7.15 4.41
N SER A 73 -12.45 -7.66 3.18
CA SER A 73 -12.42 -6.88 1.95
C SER A 73 -13.60 -5.90 1.85
N LYS A 74 -14.80 -6.31 2.26
CA LYS A 74 -15.97 -5.41 2.32
C LYS A 74 -15.78 -4.30 3.35
N ASN A 75 -15.28 -4.63 4.53
CA ASN A 75 -15.01 -3.63 5.57
C ASN A 75 -13.93 -2.64 5.12
N LEU A 76 -12.89 -3.12 4.45
CA LEU A 76 -11.84 -2.27 3.86
C LEU A 76 -12.41 -1.33 2.80
N SER A 77 -13.22 -1.85 1.87
CA SER A 77 -13.90 -1.04 0.85
C SER A 77 -14.79 0.04 1.45
N ALA A 78 -15.59 -0.33 2.46
CA ALA A 78 -16.45 0.60 3.18
C ALA A 78 -15.65 1.67 3.93
N TYR A 79 -14.55 1.29 4.58
CA TYR A 79 -13.67 2.23 5.28
C TYR A 79 -13.05 3.26 4.31
N ILE A 80 -12.51 2.79 3.18
CA ILE A 80 -11.91 3.67 2.17
C ILE A 80 -12.93 4.68 1.66
N HIS A 81 -14.12 4.21 1.31
CA HIS A 81 -15.19 5.10 0.84
C HIS A 81 -15.57 6.13 1.92
N HIS A 82 -15.85 5.68 3.16
CA HIS A 82 -16.17 6.56 4.28
C HIS A 82 -15.06 7.58 4.59
N ALA A 83 -13.78 7.18 4.54
CA ALA A 83 -12.68 8.10 4.77
C ALA A 83 -12.63 9.22 3.73
N LEU A 84 -12.84 8.89 2.46
CA LEU A 84 -12.83 9.86 1.37
C LEU A 84 -14.06 10.78 1.38
N THR A 85 -15.26 10.22 1.56
CA THR A 85 -16.52 10.96 1.43
C THR A 85 -16.93 11.69 2.70
N ASP A 86 -16.87 11.03 3.86
CA ASP A 86 -17.41 11.56 5.11
C ASP A 86 -16.33 12.25 5.96
N LYS A 87 -15.18 11.58 6.14
CA LYS A 87 -14.06 12.16 6.92
C LYS A 87 -13.26 13.18 6.12
N GLN A 88 -13.44 13.25 4.81
CA GLN A 88 -12.66 14.11 3.92
C GLN A 88 -11.15 13.89 4.10
N GLN A 89 -10.74 12.62 4.22
CA GLN A 89 -9.37 12.19 4.47
C GLN A 89 -8.83 11.43 3.25
N PRO A 90 -7.73 11.88 2.62
CA PRO A 90 -7.11 11.16 1.52
C PRO A 90 -6.45 9.86 2.00
N ILE A 91 -6.37 8.87 1.11
CA ILE A 91 -5.83 7.54 1.39
C ILE A 91 -4.73 7.19 0.39
N TRP A 92 -3.71 6.47 0.87
CA TRP A 92 -2.74 5.78 0.04
C TRP A 92 -2.90 4.26 0.18
N ILE A 93 -2.87 3.57 -0.97
CA ILE A 93 -2.84 2.11 -1.03
C ILE A 93 -1.93 1.64 -2.17
N ALA A 94 -1.19 0.56 -1.93
CA ALA A 94 -0.37 -0.06 -2.97
C ALA A 94 -1.25 -0.75 -4.04
N GLN A 95 -0.84 -0.66 -5.31
CA GLN A 95 -1.57 -1.25 -6.45
C GLN A 95 -1.66 -2.79 -6.43
N LYS A 96 -0.82 -3.44 -5.65
CA LYS A 96 -0.83 -4.89 -5.40
C LYS A 96 -0.29 -5.20 -4.02
N GLU A 97 -0.55 -6.40 -3.53
CA GLU A 97 0.05 -6.90 -2.31
C GLU A 97 1.55 -7.17 -2.51
N GLY A 98 2.35 -6.74 -1.53
CA GLY A 98 3.80 -6.88 -1.53
C GLY A 98 4.52 -5.96 -2.51
N ARG A 99 5.83 -5.83 -2.29
CA ARG A 99 6.71 -5.00 -3.14
C ARG A 99 6.96 -5.68 -4.48
N ALA A 100 7.05 -4.89 -5.56
CA ALA A 100 7.55 -5.38 -6.83
C ALA A 100 9.05 -5.68 -6.73
N LYS A 101 9.47 -6.87 -7.17
CA LYS A 101 10.85 -7.34 -7.08
C LYS A 101 11.52 -7.44 -8.45
N ASP A 102 10.71 -7.68 -9.47
CA ASP A 102 11.13 -7.87 -10.86
C ASP A 102 11.09 -6.59 -11.70
N GLY A 103 10.72 -5.45 -11.10
CA GLY A 103 10.55 -4.20 -11.84
C GLY A 103 9.25 -4.10 -12.64
N ILE A 104 8.41 -5.13 -12.63
CA ILE A 104 7.14 -5.13 -13.35
C ILE A 104 6.00 -4.65 -12.43
N ASP A 105 5.54 -3.43 -12.69
CA ASP A 105 4.50 -2.79 -11.89
C ASP A 105 3.13 -2.93 -12.56
N LYS A 106 2.47 -4.07 -12.32
CA LYS A 106 1.09 -4.29 -12.77
C LYS A 106 0.12 -4.13 -11.61
N THR A 107 -0.93 -3.31 -11.81
CA THR A 107 -2.03 -3.20 -10.86
C THR A 107 -2.79 -4.52 -10.78
N ASN A 108 -3.02 -5.00 -9.56
CA ASN A 108 -3.80 -6.20 -9.35
C ASN A 108 -5.30 -5.89 -9.53
N SER A 109 -5.96 -6.58 -10.44
CA SER A 109 -7.40 -6.43 -10.68
C SER A 109 -8.25 -6.71 -9.43
N ALA A 110 -7.75 -7.54 -8.50
CA ALA A 110 -8.41 -7.79 -7.23
C ALA A 110 -8.52 -6.54 -6.35
N LEU A 111 -7.58 -5.59 -6.47
CA LEU A 111 -7.68 -4.30 -5.78
C LEU A 111 -8.91 -3.51 -6.26
N ILE A 112 -9.09 -3.39 -7.57
CA ILE A 112 -10.24 -2.69 -8.14
C ILE A 112 -11.55 -3.39 -7.78
N SER A 113 -11.56 -4.72 -7.84
CA SER A 113 -12.73 -5.51 -7.42
C SER A 113 -13.06 -5.29 -5.94
N MET A 114 -12.06 -5.23 -5.08
CA MET A 114 -12.21 -4.94 -3.65
C MET A 114 -12.80 -3.54 -3.43
N LEU A 115 -12.29 -2.52 -4.10
CA LEU A 115 -12.82 -1.14 -3.99
C LEU A 115 -14.30 -1.06 -4.35
N LEU A 116 -14.77 -1.86 -5.29
CA LEU A 116 -16.17 -1.88 -5.72
C LEU A 116 -17.12 -2.64 -4.78
N LEU A 117 -16.62 -3.35 -3.77
CA LEU A 117 -17.47 -4.15 -2.87
C LEU A 117 -18.47 -3.32 -2.05
N ASN A 118 -18.16 -2.05 -1.78
CA ASN A 118 -19.04 -1.13 -1.06
C ASN A 118 -19.95 -0.32 -1.99
N LYS A 119 -19.81 -0.47 -3.32
CA LYS A 119 -20.65 0.28 -4.27
C LYS A 119 -22.13 -0.04 -4.10
N PRO A 120 -22.99 0.97 -3.87
CA PRO A 120 -24.44 0.77 -3.85
C PRO A 120 -24.94 0.16 -5.17
N LYS A 121 -25.89 -0.79 -5.09
CA LYS A 121 -26.41 -1.46 -6.29
C LYS A 121 -26.93 -0.51 -7.39
N PRO A 122 -27.71 0.53 -7.08
CA PRO A 122 -28.25 1.43 -8.10
C PRO A 122 -27.22 2.40 -8.70
N MET A 123 -26.06 2.57 -8.04
CA MET A 123 -25.04 3.52 -8.50
C MET A 123 -24.24 2.94 -9.68
N ALA A 124 -23.99 3.73 -10.72
CA ALA A 124 -23.10 3.32 -11.80
C ALA A 124 -21.66 3.21 -11.30
N ILE A 125 -20.87 2.30 -11.91
CA ILE A 125 -19.46 2.11 -11.54
C ILE A 125 -18.67 3.41 -11.71
N LYS A 126 -18.92 4.12 -12.81
CA LYS A 126 -18.24 5.39 -13.08
C LYS A 126 -18.46 6.40 -11.94
N ASP A 127 -19.70 6.59 -11.52
CA ASP A 127 -20.05 7.57 -10.48
C ASP A 127 -19.38 7.22 -9.15
N TYR A 128 -19.35 5.93 -8.81
CA TYR A 128 -18.66 5.46 -7.59
C TYR A 128 -17.15 5.68 -7.66
N LEU A 129 -16.53 5.42 -8.82
CA LEU A 129 -15.09 5.68 -9.00
C LEU A 129 -14.76 7.18 -8.97
N ASP A 130 -15.68 8.03 -9.47
CA ASP A 130 -15.57 9.50 -9.40
C ASP A 130 -15.64 9.99 -7.92
N GLU A 131 -16.43 9.32 -7.06
CA GLU A 131 -16.42 9.58 -5.61
C GLU A 131 -15.11 9.21 -4.95
N LEU A 132 -14.50 8.07 -5.32
CA LEU A 132 -13.19 7.66 -4.81
C LEU A 132 -12.05 8.59 -5.26
N ASN A 133 -12.24 9.35 -6.34
CA ASN A 133 -11.26 10.29 -6.87
C ASN A 133 -9.86 9.68 -6.97
N ILE A 134 -9.74 8.59 -7.74
CA ILE A 134 -8.51 7.79 -7.84
C ILE A 134 -7.43 8.59 -8.56
N VAL A 135 -6.26 8.69 -7.92
CA VAL A 135 -5.05 9.30 -8.46
C VAL A 135 -3.97 8.22 -8.55
N PRO A 136 -3.60 7.80 -9.77
CA PRO A 136 -2.47 6.89 -9.93
C PRO A 136 -1.16 7.63 -9.66
N VAL A 137 -0.26 6.99 -8.91
CA VAL A 137 1.07 7.51 -8.57
C VAL A 137 2.13 6.51 -9.03
N SER A 138 3.16 7.00 -9.69
CA SER A 138 4.34 6.21 -10.04
C SER A 138 5.54 6.74 -9.25
N ILE A 139 6.22 5.84 -8.54
CA ILE A 139 7.41 6.16 -7.76
C ILE A 139 8.58 5.40 -8.37
N ALA A 140 9.61 6.13 -8.80
CA ALA A 140 10.81 5.54 -9.38
C ALA A 140 12.05 5.96 -8.58
N TYR A 141 12.80 4.96 -8.11
CA TYR A 141 14.09 5.14 -7.45
C TYR A 141 15.19 4.93 -8.48
N GLN A 142 16.17 5.82 -8.54
CA GLN A 142 17.35 5.64 -9.40
C GLN A 142 18.12 4.38 -8.99
N TYR A 143 18.23 4.13 -7.68
CA TYR A 143 18.80 2.92 -7.11
C TYR A 143 17.85 2.38 -6.02
N ASP A 144 17.57 1.09 -6.06
CA ASP A 144 16.77 0.43 -5.04
C ASP A 144 17.72 -0.17 -3.98
N PRO A 145 17.70 0.32 -2.73
CA PRO A 145 18.60 -0.19 -1.68
C PRO A 145 18.41 -1.67 -1.34
N CYS A 146 17.27 -2.24 -1.72
CA CYS A 146 16.93 -3.64 -1.49
C CYS A 146 17.03 -4.51 -2.75
N ASP A 147 17.66 -4.05 -3.83
CA ASP A 147 17.74 -4.75 -5.11
C ASP A 147 18.36 -6.13 -5.00
N GLN A 148 19.46 -6.27 -4.27
CA GLN A 148 20.13 -7.56 -4.04
C GLN A 148 19.25 -8.55 -3.26
N ASP A 149 18.55 -8.09 -2.22
CA ASP A 149 17.64 -8.95 -1.45
C ASP A 149 16.45 -9.39 -2.32
N LYS A 150 15.92 -8.50 -3.14
CA LYS A 150 14.86 -8.79 -4.11
C LYS A 150 15.31 -9.78 -5.17
N ALA A 151 16.51 -9.60 -5.72
CA ALA A 151 17.10 -10.51 -6.70
C ALA A 151 17.32 -11.92 -6.09
N LYS A 152 17.82 -11.98 -4.86
CA LYS A 152 18.00 -13.24 -4.13
C LYS A 152 16.66 -13.97 -3.92
N GLU A 153 15.61 -13.25 -3.50
CA GLU A 153 14.28 -13.84 -3.34
C GLU A 153 13.76 -14.41 -4.66
N LEU A 154 13.89 -13.67 -5.78
CA LEU A 154 13.47 -14.14 -7.11
C LEU A 154 14.26 -15.38 -7.55
N ALA A 155 15.59 -15.38 -7.39
CA ALA A 155 16.43 -16.52 -7.73
C ALA A 155 16.08 -17.76 -6.89
N THR A 156 15.79 -17.58 -5.61
CA THR A 156 15.36 -18.69 -4.73
C THR A 156 14.00 -19.25 -5.17
N ILE A 157 13.04 -18.39 -5.53
CA ILE A 157 11.74 -18.83 -6.04
C ILE A 157 11.92 -19.60 -7.36
N GLU A 158 12.80 -19.16 -8.25
CA GLU A 158 13.07 -19.82 -9.53
C GLU A 158 13.71 -21.20 -9.35
N THR A 159 14.63 -21.36 -8.40
CA THR A 159 15.38 -22.61 -8.18
C THR A 159 14.67 -23.59 -7.25
N GLU A 160 13.99 -23.10 -6.21
CA GLU A 160 13.42 -23.92 -5.13
C GLU A 160 11.87 -23.92 -5.15
N GLY A 161 11.25 -23.11 -6.02
CA GLY A 161 9.79 -23.01 -6.15
C GLY A 161 9.11 -22.16 -5.08
N LYS A 162 9.81 -21.79 -4.00
CA LYS A 162 9.28 -20.98 -2.89
C LYS A 162 10.39 -20.17 -2.23
N TYR A 163 9.99 -19.12 -1.54
CA TYR A 163 10.84 -18.35 -0.66
C TYR A 163 10.13 -18.14 0.67
N GLU A 164 10.80 -18.43 1.77
CA GLU A 164 10.30 -18.20 3.12
C GLU A 164 11.11 -17.07 3.77
N LYS A 165 10.41 -15.99 4.13
CA LYS A 165 11.03 -14.84 4.78
C LYS A 165 11.55 -15.21 6.16
N SER A 166 12.74 -14.73 6.51
CA SER A 166 13.23 -14.79 7.88
C SER A 166 12.45 -13.86 8.81
N GLU A 167 12.49 -14.14 10.12
CA GLU A 167 11.71 -13.42 11.15
C GLU A 167 11.91 -11.88 11.13
N HIS A 168 13.09 -11.39 10.74
CA HIS A 168 13.44 -9.96 10.79
C HIS A 168 13.62 -9.33 9.40
N GLU A 169 13.29 -10.05 8.35
CA GLU A 169 13.57 -9.60 6.98
C GLU A 169 12.87 -8.29 6.61
N ASP A 170 11.61 -8.13 7.00
CA ASP A 170 10.87 -6.88 6.72
C ASP A 170 11.48 -5.69 7.49
N ILE A 171 11.97 -5.89 8.73
CA ILE A 171 12.65 -4.85 9.51
C ILE A 171 13.99 -4.48 8.87
N ASN A 172 14.78 -5.49 8.45
CA ASN A 172 16.04 -5.26 7.74
C ASN A 172 15.82 -4.52 6.42
N SER A 173 14.77 -4.86 5.67
CA SER A 173 14.39 -4.18 4.44
C SER A 173 13.98 -2.73 4.70
N ILE A 174 13.21 -2.45 5.76
CA ILE A 174 12.87 -1.08 6.18
C ILE A 174 14.14 -0.29 6.48
N THR A 175 15.05 -0.85 7.26
CA THR A 175 16.32 -0.18 7.61
C THR A 175 17.18 0.08 6.37
N LYS A 176 17.35 -0.90 5.48
CA LYS A 176 18.06 -0.71 4.20
C LYS A 176 17.38 0.35 3.32
N GLY A 177 16.06 0.30 3.22
CA GLY A 177 15.28 1.30 2.48
C GLY A 177 15.51 2.71 3.01
N LEU A 178 15.47 2.92 4.30
CA LEU A 178 15.66 4.25 4.93
C LEU A 178 17.09 4.74 4.80
N MET A 179 18.09 3.92 5.09
CA MET A 179 19.50 4.31 5.21
C MET A 179 20.28 4.18 3.89
N GLY A 180 19.82 3.34 2.96
CA GLY A 180 20.55 3.07 1.71
C GLY A 180 20.53 4.24 0.73
N TYR A 181 21.53 4.32 -0.13
CA TYR A 181 21.60 5.32 -1.19
C TYR A 181 20.55 5.04 -2.28
N LYS A 182 19.82 6.05 -2.70
CA LYS A 182 18.70 5.94 -3.65
C LYS A 182 18.90 6.74 -4.94
N GLY A 183 19.88 7.65 -4.95
CA GLY A 183 20.02 8.62 -6.03
C GLY A 183 18.81 9.57 -6.09
N LYS A 184 18.35 9.83 -7.30
CA LYS A 184 17.13 10.61 -7.53
C LYS A 184 15.88 9.74 -7.35
N ILE A 185 14.83 10.35 -6.83
CA ILE A 185 13.50 9.73 -6.70
C ILE A 185 12.52 10.60 -7.51
N HIS A 186 11.75 9.95 -8.34
CA HIS A 186 10.78 10.59 -9.23
C HIS A 186 9.38 10.06 -8.95
#